data_8fd2a13c9b995226969950489e5da38f
#
_entry.id   8fd2a13c9b995226969950489e5da38f
#
_cell.length_a   1.000
_cell.length_b   1.000
_cell.length_c   1.000
_cell.angle_alpha   90.00
_cell.angle_beta   90.00
_cell.angle_gamma   90.00
#
_symmetry.space_group_name_H-M   'P 1'
#
loop_
_entity.id
_entity.type
_entity.pdbx_description
1 polymer ?
#
loop_
_entity_poly.entity_id
_entity_poly.type
_entity_poly.pdbx_seq_one_letter_code
_entity_poly.pdbx_strand_id
1 'polypeptide(L)'
;GVYGREAINLNKEADLKDQAKNFRLFAETLEILKKAWSEKFFNHEGEFYTYPSPNYVWQHDMSPPSEEFMNMEDSTMKKISVLPKPYQNPHPPIHQVVDGIRSIEWAAENNINVIMWIPTVKALKIRFEAYKNKRSEVTKKNVPLGEGVTLVRDMFVADTMEEAREKAGEHMVNYMRWVCHWRGLGNHMDPGEELPQTKGK
;
A
#
# COMPACT_ATOMS: atom_id res chain seq x y z
N GLY A 1 -0.86 -5.37 -5.24
CA GLY A 1 0.33 -5.15 -6.07
C GLY A 1 -0.03 -5.02 -7.54
N VAL A 2 0.81 -4.34 -8.29
CA VAL A 2 0.60 -4.12 -9.75
C VAL A 2 1.41 -5.09 -10.61
N TYR A 3 2.19 -5.97 -10.00
CA TYR A 3 2.99 -6.95 -10.71
C TYR A 3 2.31 -8.32 -10.75
N GLY A 4 2.36 -8.99 -11.92
CA GLY A 4 1.65 -10.24 -12.16
C GLY A 4 1.94 -11.33 -11.16
N ARG A 5 3.20 -11.47 -10.73
CA ARG A 5 3.59 -12.45 -9.73
C ARG A 5 2.95 -12.22 -8.36
N GLU A 6 2.69 -10.96 -7.99
CA GLU A 6 2.10 -10.61 -6.70
C GLU A 6 0.59 -10.71 -6.74
N ALA A 7 -0.02 -10.12 -7.76
CA ALA A 7 -1.47 -10.09 -7.90
C ALA A 7 -2.05 -11.50 -8.10
N ILE A 8 -1.58 -12.23 -9.10
CA ILE A 8 -2.13 -13.54 -9.48
C ILE A 8 -1.88 -14.61 -8.40
N ASN A 9 -0.71 -14.57 -7.75
CA ASN A 9 -0.34 -15.62 -6.80
C ASN A 9 -0.85 -15.37 -5.38
N LEU A 10 -1.16 -14.14 -5.02
CA LEU A 10 -1.60 -13.80 -3.65
C LEU A 10 -3.11 -13.58 -3.54
N ASN A 11 -3.76 -13.20 -4.62
CA ASN A 11 -5.21 -13.01 -4.63
C ASN A 11 -5.79 -13.30 -6.02
N LYS A 12 -6.65 -14.31 -6.11
CA LYS A 12 -7.31 -14.72 -7.35
C LYS A 12 -8.22 -13.65 -7.94
N GLU A 13 -8.70 -12.71 -7.13
CA GLU A 13 -9.55 -11.60 -7.58
C GLU A 13 -8.74 -10.44 -8.19
N ALA A 14 -7.41 -10.43 -7.99
CA ALA A 14 -6.57 -9.41 -8.56
C ALA A 14 -6.42 -9.60 -10.08
N ASP A 15 -6.60 -8.53 -10.83
CA ASP A 15 -6.46 -8.52 -12.29
C ASP A 15 -5.53 -7.39 -12.72
N LEU A 16 -4.42 -7.74 -13.38
CA LEU A 16 -3.46 -6.75 -13.89
C LEU A 16 -4.00 -5.93 -15.05
N LYS A 17 -4.99 -6.45 -15.77
CA LYS A 17 -5.62 -5.76 -16.91
C LYS A 17 -6.70 -4.79 -16.44
N ASP A 18 -7.27 -4.99 -15.25
CA ASP A 18 -8.25 -4.10 -14.64
C ASP A 18 -7.69 -3.41 -13.40
N GLN A 19 -7.02 -2.29 -13.60
CA GLN A 19 -6.44 -1.49 -12.53
C GLN A 19 -7.51 -0.88 -11.61
N ALA A 20 -8.70 -0.64 -12.12
CA ALA A 20 -9.80 -0.11 -11.32
C ALA A 20 -10.32 -1.18 -10.35
N LYS A 21 -10.49 -2.43 -10.81
CA LYS A 21 -10.83 -3.56 -9.95
C LYS A 21 -9.77 -3.78 -8.87
N ASN A 22 -8.49 -3.81 -9.25
CA ASN A 22 -7.39 -3.96 -8.28
C ASN A 22 -7.38 -2.86 -7.22
N PHE A 23 -7.72 -1.65 -7.60
CA PHE A 23 -7.78 -0.54 -6.66
C PHE A 23 -8.95 -0.70 -5.68
N ARG A 24 -10.15 -1.10 -6.14
CA ARG A 24 -11.31 -1.37 -5.26
C ARG A 24 -11.02 -2.53 -4.30
N LEU A 25 -10.44 -3.61 -4.81
CA LEU A 25 -10.00 -4.75 -3.99
C LEU A 25 -9.02 -4.32 -2.88
N PHE A 26 -8.05 -3.47 -3.23
CA PHE A 26 -7.10 -2.93 -2.25
C PHE A 26 -7.79 -2.06 -1.21
N ALA A 27 -8.67 -1.15 -1.63
CA ALA A 27 -9.39 -0.26 -0.73
C ALA A 27 -10.30 -1.04 0.24
N GLU A 28 -11.03 -2.03 -0.25
CA GLU A 28 -11.86 -2.91 0.57
C GLU A 28 -11.04 -3.74 1.57
N THR A 29 -9.92 -4.31 1.12
CA THR A 29 -9.00 -5.04 2.00
C THR A 29 -8.50 -4.15 3.14
N LEU A 30 -8.15 -2.89 2.84
CA LEU A 30 -7.69 -1.95 3.84
C LEU A 30 -8.79 -1.55 4.84
N GLU A 31 -10.03 -1.39 4.38
CA GLU A 31 -11.18 -1.16 5.25
C GLU A 31 -11.37 -2.31 6.23
N ILE A 32 -11.33 -3.55 5.75
CA ILE A 32 -11.42 -4.75 6.59
C ILE A 32 -10.30 -4.78 7.63
N LEU A 33 -9.06 -4.48 7.23
CA LEU A 33 -7.93 -4.43 8.18
C LEU A 33 -8.14 -3.38 9.27
N LYS A 34 -8.62 -2.19 8.91
CA LYS A 34 -8.90 -1.13 9.89
C LYS A 34 -9.99 -1.56 10.88
N LYS A 35 -11.10 -2.14 10.41
CA LYS A 35 -12.16 -2.70 11.26
C LYS A 35 -11.61 -3.79 12.18
N ALA A 36 -10.86 -4.75 11.62
CA ALA A 36 -10.28 -5.87 12.37
C ALA A 36 -9.34 -5.40 13.50
N TRP A 37 -8.62 -4.29 13.30
CA TRP A 37 -7.71 -3.75 14.31
C TRP A 37 -8.41 -2.88 15.37
N SER A 38 -9.42 -2.09 14.98
CA SER A 38 -10.00 -1.07 15.84
C SER A 38 -11.30 -1.49 16.53
N GLU A 39 -12.06 -2.41 15.96
CA GLU A 39 -13.35 -2.84 16.49
C GLU A 39 -13.25 -4.14 17.30
N LYS A 40 -13.91 -4.22 18.46
CA LYS A 40 -13.97 -5.47 19.26
C LYS A 40 -14.56 -6.61 18.42
N PHE A 41 -15.69 -6.35 17.79
CA PHE A 41 -16.34 -7.20 16.82
C PHE A 41 -16.74 -6.38 15.61
N PHE A 42 -16.54 -6.91 14.42
CA PHE A 42 -16.89 -6.25 13.17
C PHE A 42 -17.59 -7.19 12.19
N ASN A 43 -18.28 -6.61 11.25
CA ASN A 43 -18.78 -7.26 10.05
C ASN A 43 -18.36 -6.47 8.83
N HIS A 44 -18.39 -7.11 7.69
CA HIS A 44 -18.12 -6.51 6.41
C HIS A 44 -18.95 -7.20 5.33
N GLU A 45 -19.57 -6.40 4.50
CA GLU A 45 -20.27 -6.84 3.30
C GLU A 45 -19.82 -5.92 2.16
N GLY A 46 -18.99 -6.45 1.26
CA GLY A 46 -18.36 -5.68 0.19
C GLY A 46 -18.43 -6.35 -1.17
N GLU A 47 -17.74 -5.78 -2.15
CA GLU A 47 -17.69 -6.30 -3.51
C GLU A 47 -16.94 -7.64 -3.59
N PHE A 48 -15.88 -7.81 -2.78
CA PHE A 48 -14.98 -8.96 -2.85
C PHE A 48 -15.07 -9.88 -1.63
N TYR A 49 -15.45 -9.33 -0.48
CA TYR A 49 -15.44 -10.07 0.79
C TYR A 49 -16.72 -9.85 1.59
N THR A 50 -17.15 -10.91 2.24
CA THR A 50 -18.24 -10.87 3.24
C THR A 50 -17.76 -11.58 4.50
N TYR A 51 -17.81 -10.89 5.64
CA TYR A 51 -17.42 -11.42 6.95
C TYR A 51 -18.48 -11.07 8.01
N PRO A 52 -18.90 -12.08 8.81
CA PRO A 52 -18.66 -13.52 8.65
C PRO A 52 -19.24 -14.05 7.33
N SER A 53 -18.85 -15.28 6.96
CA SER A 53 -19.47 -15.97 5.83
C SER A 53 -20.98 -16.03 6.03
N PRO A 54 -21.80 -15.81 4.99
CA PRO A 54 -23.25 -15.89 5.09
C PRO A 54 -23.71 -17.22 5.67
N ASN A 55 -24.70 -17.17 6.58
CA ASN A 55 -25.32 -18.33 7.21
C ASN A 55 -24.34 -19.25 7.98
N TYR A 56 -23.17 -18.73 8.37
CA TYR A 56 -22.25 -19.50 9.19
C TYR A 56 -22.79 -19.65 10.61
N VAL A 57 -23.05 -20.90 11.01
CA VAL A 57 -23.56 -21.26 12.35
C VAL A 57 -22.37 -21.51 13.28
N TRP A 58 -22.35 -20.82 14.42
CA TRP A 58 -21.35 -21.02 15.46
C TRP A 58 -21.70 -22.23 16.33
N GLN A 59 -20.78 -23.16 16.45
CA GLN A 59 -20.88 -24.32 17.34
C GLN A 59 -19.53 -24.56 18.02
N HIS A 60 -19.48 -24.32 19.32
CA HIS A 60 -18.28 -24.54 20.11
C HIS A 60 -18.62 -24.74 21.56
N ASP A 61 -18.35 -25.94 22.11
CA ASP A 61 -18.75 -26.37 23.45
C ASP A 61 -18.14 -25.48 24.57
N MET A 62 -16.94 -24.96 24.36
CA MET A 62 -16.23 -24.16 25.35
C MET A 62 -16.34 -22.65 25.13
N SER A 63 -17.04 -22.17 24.10
CA SER A 63 -17.26 -20.77 23.82
C SER A 63 -18.74 -20.46 23.89
N PRO A 64 -19.20 -19.83 24.99
CA PRO A 64 -20.62 -19.56 25.15
C PRO A 64 -21.12 -18.59 24.06
N PRO A 65 -22.37 -18.73 23.64
CA PRO A 65 -22.99 -17.80 22.71
C PRO A 65 -23.09 -16.40 23.31
N SER A 66 -23.06 -15.39 22.44
CA SER A 66 -23.18 -13.99 22.83
C SER A 66 -23.92 -13.19 21.78
N GLU A 67 -24.86 -12.35 22.18
CA GLU A 67 -25.57 -11.42 21.30
C GLU A 67 -24.64 -10.41 20.62
N GLU A 68 -23.44 -10.18 21.15
CA GLU A 68 -22.45 -9.27 20.56
C GLU A 68 -22.00 -9.70 19.16
N PHE A 69 -21.94 -11.02 18.89
CA PHE A 69 -21.38 -11.54 17.66
C PHE A 69 -22.25 -12.58 16.92
N MET A 70 -23.36 -13.03 17.52
CA MET A 70 -24.23 -14.02 16.90
C MET A 70 -25.72 -13.70 17.09
N ASN A 71 -26.56 -14.29 16.26
CA ASN A 71 -28.00 -14.34 16.45
C ASN A 71 -28.33 -15.49 17.42
N MET A 72 -29.04 -15.17 18.51
CA MET A 72 -29.34 -16.15 19.55
C MET A 72 -30.47 -17.12 19.18
N GLU A 73 -31.24 -16.83 18.12
CA GLU A 73 -32.36 -17.68 17.68
C GLU A 73 -31.87 -18.89 16.86
N ASP A 74 -30.90 -18.65 15.97
CA ASP A 74 -30.43 -19.64 15.00
C ASP A 74 -28.93 -19.91 15.09
N SER A 75 -28.23 -19.26 16.01
CA SER A 75 -26.79 -19.35 16.23
C SER A 75 -25.94 -18.89 15.03
N THR A 76 -26.49 -18.12 14.10
CA THR A 76 -25.74 -17.59 12.98
C THR A 76 -24.82 -16.44 13.42
N MET A 77 -23.60 -16.40 12.88
CA MET A 77 -22.63 -15.37 13.17
C MET A 77 -23.02 -14.06 12.49
N LYS A 78 -23.07 -12.98 13.28
CA LYS A 78 -23.28 -11.59 12.80
C LYS A 78 -22.00 -10.79 12.70
N LYS A 79 -21.01 -11.11 13.52
CA LYS A 79 -19.72 -10.40 13.60
C LYS A 79 -18.59 -11.37 13.90
N ILE A 80 -17.39 -10.98 13.53
CA ILE A 80 -16.15 -11.69 13.87
C ILE A 80 -15.21 -10.78 14.67
N SER A 81 -14.22 -11.37 15.31
CA SER A 81 -13.15 -10.64 16.01
C SER A 81 -11.79 -11.18 15.60
N VAL A 82 -10.82 -10.29 15.51
CA VAL A 82 -9.41 -10.64 15.28
C VAL A 82 -8.61 -10.30 16.54
N LEU A 83 -7.87 -11.24 17.05
CA LEU A 83 -7.05 -11.11 18.25
C LEU A 83 -5.61 -11.57 17.99
N PRO A 84 -4.60 -10.98 18.68
CA PRO A 84 -4.70 -9.85 19.61
C PRO A 84 -4.97 -8.53 18.91
N LYS A 85 -5.57 -7.59 19.61
CA LYS A 85 -5.68 -6.21 19.11
C LYS A 85 -4.33 -5.50 19.13
N PRO A 86 -4.07 -4.57 18.20
CA PRO A 86 -2.88 -3.74 18.24
C PRO A 86 -2.79 -2.93 19.54
N TYR A 87 -1.57 -2.66 19.98
CA TYR A 87 -1.33 -1.76 21.12
C TYR A 87 -1.68 -0.30 20.78
N GLN A 88 -1.49 0.10 19.52
CA GLN A 88 -1.78 1.45 19.04
C GLN A 88 -3.28 1.68 18.86
N ASN A 89 -3.73 2.89 19.19
CA ASN A 89 -5.13 3.30 19.06
C ASN A 89 -5.26 4.41 17.98
N PRO A 90 -6.16 4.27 16.99
CA PRO A 90 -7.08 3.16 16.74
C PRO A 90 -6.42 1.92 16.12
N HIS A 91 -5.24 2.04 15.51
CA HIS A 91 -4.45 1.00 14.87
C HIS A 91 -3.02 1.49 14.60
N PRO A 92 -2.06 0.61 14.26
CA PRO A 92 -0.72 1.03 13.85
C PRO A 92 -0.75 2.01 12.68
N PRO A 93 0.24 2.92 12.56
CA PRO A 93 0.39 3.74 11.36
C PRO A 93 0.49 2.87 10.11
N ILE A 94 -0.27 3.23 9.09
CA ILE A 94 -0.28 2.50 7.82
C ILE A 94 0.63 3.22 6.83
N HIS A 95 1.45 2.44 6.12
CA HIS A 95 2.34 2.92 5.08
C HIS A 95 2.05 2.19 3.77
N GLN A 96 1.93 2.93 2.68
CA GLN A 96 1.68 2.40 1.34
C GLN A 96 2.82 2.77 0.39
N VAL A 97 3.33 1.79 -0.35
CA VAL A 97 4.24 2.07 -1.47
C VAL A 97 3.43 2.68 -2.62
N VAL A 98 3.88 3.82 -3.11
CA VAL A 98 3.19 4.60 -4.14
C VAL A 98 4.14 5.05 -5.24
N ASP A 99 3.63 5.12 -6.48
CA ASP A 99 4.38 5.65 -7.63
C ASP A 99 3.63 6.83 -8.29
N GLY A 100 2.31 6.74 -8.44
CA GLY A 100 1.50 7.73 -9.17
C GLY A 100 0.83 8.75 -8.25
N ILE A 101 0.56 9.94 -8.77
CA ILE A 101 -0.10 11.04 -8.04
C ILE A 101 -1.46 10.61 -7.47
N ARG A 102 -2.28 9.90 -8.25
CA ARG A 102 -3.59 9.41 -7.79
C ARG A 102 -3.47 8.54 -6.52
N SER A 103 -2.48 7.66 -6.46
CA SER A 103 -2.26 6.81 -5.28
C SER A 103 -1.74 7.61 -4.08
N ILE A 104 -0.93 8.65 -4.34
CA ILE A 104 -0.41 9.56 -3.32
C ILE A 104 -1.54 10.38 -2.69
N GLU A 105 -2.39 10.98 -3.51
CA GLU A 105 -3.55 11.75 -3.05
C GLU A 105 -4.54 10.88 -2.28
N TRP A 106 -4.85 9.70 -2.79
CA TRP A 106 -5.72 8.75 -2.09
C TRP A 106 -5.16 8.33 -0.72
N ALA A 107 -3.84 8.06 -0.64
CA ALA A 107 -3.19 7.75 0.63
C ALA A 107 -3.31 8.92 1.62
N ALA A 108 -3.08 10.15 1.15
CA ALA A 108 -3.22 11.36 1.96
C ALA A 108 -4.65 11.55 2.47
N GLU A 109 -5.67 11.31 1.64
CA GLU A 109 -7.08 11.36 2.02
C GLU A 109 -7.42 10.36 3.12
N ASN A 110 -6.85 9.17 3.05
CA ASN A 110 -7.16 8.06 3.95
C ASN A 110 -6.27 7.96 5.20
N ASN A 111 -5.48 8.99 5.49
CA ASN A 111 -4.53 9.03 6.61
C ASN A 111 -3.47 7.93 6.54
N ILE A 112 -2.95 7.68 5.35
CA ILE A 112 -1.93 6.67 5.08
C ILE A 112 -0.63 7.37 4.72
N ASN A 113 0.45 7.01 5.39
CA ASN A 113 1.78 7.46 5.04
C ASN A 113 2.23 6.79 3.74
N VAL A 114 3.09 7.46 2.99
CA VAL A 114 3.56 6.94 1.71
C VAL A 114 5.05 6.56 1.76
N ILE A 115 5.39 5.52 1.00
CA ILE A 115 6.77 5.09 0.77
C ILE A 115 7.06 5.27 -0.71
N MET A 116 8.11 6.03 -1.04
CA MET A 116 8.57 6.27 -2.40
C MET A 116 9.95 5.68 -2.60
N TRP A 117 10.15 5.03 -3.74
CA TRP A 117 11.41 4.36 -4.07
C TRP A 117 11.94 4.82 -5.44
N ILE A 118 13.17 5.33 -5.43
CA ILE A 118 14.00 5.71 -6.60
C ILE A 118 13.51 6.89 -7.48
N PRO A 119 12.44 7.66 -7.26
CA PRO A 119 12.17 8.77 -8.16
C PRO A 119 13.33 9.79 -8.16
N THR A 120 13.46 10.55 -9.26
CA THR A 120 14.42 11.67 -9.33
C THR A 120 14.04 12.78 -8.35
N VAL A 121 14.97 13.68 -8.05
CA VAL A 121 14.72 14.80 -7.11
C VAL A 121 13.57 15.69 -7.59
N LYS A 122 13.48 15.97 -8.89
CA LYS A 122 12.38 16.77 -9.46
C LYS A 122 11.04 16.06 -9.33
N ALA A 123 10.99 14.76 -9.64
CA ALA A 123 9.79 13.96 -9.47
C ALA A 123 9.35 13.82 -8.00
N LEU A 124 10.31 13.72 -7.08
CA LEU A 124 10.05 13.71 -5.64
C LEU A 124 9.40 15.00 -5.17
N LYS A 125 9.91 16.16 -5.59
CA LYS A 125 9.33 17.45 -5.21
C LYS A 125 7.84 17.51 -5.55
N ILE A 126 7.48 17.14 -6.78
CA ILE A 126 6.08 17.11 -7.24
C ILE A 126 5.24 16.15 -6.36
N ARG A 127 5.76 14.97 -6.07
CA ARG A 127 5.06 13.95 -5.28
C ARG A 127 4.90 14.35 -3.81
N PHE A 128 5.91 14.98 -3.22
CA PHE A 128 5.84 15.51 -1.85
C PHE A 128 4.81 16.64 -1.73
N GLU A 129 4.79 17.54 -2.71
CA GLU A 129 3.81 18.61 -2.79
C GLU A 129 2.38 18.06 -2.96
N ALA A 130 2.18 17.05 -3.81
CA ALA A 130 0.88 16.40 -3.98
C ALA A 130 0.37 15.81 -2.65
N TYR A 131 1.20 15.04 -1.94
CA TYR A 131 0.84 14.47 -0.64
C TYR A 131 0.52 15.56 0.39
N LYS A 132 1.42 16.53 0.56
CA LYS A 132 1.26 17.67 1.47
C LYS A 132 -0.03 18.43 1.21
N ASN A 133 -0.28 18.81 -0.05
CA ASN A 133 -1.43 19.62 -0.43
C ASN A 133 -2.74 18.89 -0.14
N LYS A 134 -2.84 17.63 -0.57
CA LYS A 134 -4.03 16.81 -0.31
C LYS A 134 -4.23 16.57 1.19
N ARG A 135 -3.18 16.28 1.92
CA ARG A 135 -3.25 16.06 3.37
C ARG A 135 -3.65 17.34 4.11
N SER A 136 -3.15 18.49 3.70
CA SER A 136 -3.52 19.80 4.25
C SER A 136 -4.99 20.12 3.96
N GLU A 137 -5.46 19.82 2.75
CA GLU A 137 -6.87 19.99 2.35
C GLU A 137 -7.81 19.18 3.27
N VAL A 138 -7.52 17.89 3.45
CA VAL A 138 -8.38 16.99 4.25
C VAL A 138 -8.34 17.33 5.74
N THR A 139 -7.17 17.59 6.28
CA THR A 139 -7.00 17.86 7.73
C THR A 139 -7.34 19.29 8.12
N LYS A 140 -7.47 20.21 7.15
CA LYS A 140 -7.59 21.66 7.36
C LYS A 140 -6.41 22.26 8.16
N LYS A 141 -5.24 21.62 8.06
CA LYS A 141 -4.00 22.03 8.73
C LYS A 141 -2.90 22.26 7.68
N ASN A 142 -1.95 23.15 7.98
CA ASN A 142 -0.76 23.28 7.15
C ASN A 142 0.20 22.12 7.48
N VAL A 143 0.21 21.10 6.63
CA VAL A 143 1.10 19.93 6.78
C VAL A 143 2.49 20.30 6.24
N PRO A 144 3.58 20.09 6.99
CA PRO A 144 4.94 20.33 6.50
C PRO A 144 5.30 19.45 5.28
N LEU A 145 6.18 19.96 4.42
CA LEU A 145 6.70 19.18 3.30
C LEU A 145 7.50 17.97 3.81
N GLY A 146 7.15 16.78 3.38
CA GLY A 146 7.80 15.51 3.78
C GLY A 146 7.17 14.83 5.00
N GLU A 147 6.27 15.47 5.72
CA GLU A 147 5.51 14.80 6.77
C GLU A 147 4.65 13.68 6.17
N GLY A 148 4.72 12.48 6.76
CA GLY A 148 4.01 11.29 6.26
C GLY A 148 4.65 10.65 5.02
N VAL A 149 5.84 11.09 4.61
CA VAL A 149 6.55 10.56 3.44
C VAL A 149 7.84 9.87 3.86
N THR A 150 7.98 8.62 3.48
CA THR A 150 9.22 7.83 3.62
C THR A 150 9.87 7.67 2.26
N LEU A 151 11.18 7.86 2.20
CA LEU A 151 11.98 7.68 1.00
C LEU A 151 12.92 6.50 1.17
N VAL A 152 12.86 5.56 0.23
CA VAL A 152 13.83 4.47 0.11
C VAL A 152 14.90 4.84 -0.93
N ARG A 153 16.15 4.66 -0.55
CA ARG A 153 17.32 4.86 -1.42
C ARG A 153 18.31 3.72 -1.22
N ASP A 154 18.80 3.21 -2.33
CA ASP A 154 19.93 2.31 -2.31
C ASP A 154 21.20 3.13 -2.10
N MET A 155 22.10 2.67 -1.23
CA MET A 155 23.35 3.35 -0.94
C MET A 155 24.47 2.36 -0.68
N PHE A 156 25.68 2.76 -1.02
CA PHE A 156 26.91 2.04 -0.71
C PHE A 156 27.89 2.98 -0.02
N VAL A 157 28.51 2.52 1.05
CA VAL A 157 29.44 3.31 1.85
C VAL A 157 30.86 2.79 1.65
N ALA A 158 31.80 3.69 1.36
CA ALA A 158 33.22 3.45 1.25
C ALA A 158 33.99 4.68 1.75
N ASP A 159 35.29 4.58 1.89
CA ASP A 159 36.12 5.69 2.38
C ASP A 159 36.18 6.85 1.37
N THR A 160 36.09 6.55 0.07
CA THR A 160 36.07 7.56 -1.00
C THR A 160 34.96 7.29 -2.03
N MET A 161 34.60 8.31 -2.79
CA MET A 161 33.64 8.18 -3.89
C MET A 161 34.19 7.32 -5.04
N GLU A 162 35.50 7.35 -5.26
CA GLU A 162 36.19 6.54 -6.26
C GLU A 162 36.09 5.07 -5.91
N GLU A 163 36.37 4.73 -4.67
CA GLU A 163 36.25 3.36 -4.15
C GLU A 163 34.79 2.88 -4.20
N ALA A 164 33.83 3.73 -3.84
CA ALA A 164 32.41 3.39 -3.92
C ALA A 164 31.98 3.08 -5.36
N ARG A 165 32.44 3.85 -6.34
CA ARG A 165 32.16 3.62 -7.76
C ARG A 165 32.82 2.34 -8.27
N GLU A 166 34.07 2.08 -7.89
CA GLU A 166 34.81 0.88 -8.28
C GLU A 166 34.11 -0.37 -7.74
N LYS A 167 33.76 -0.39 -6.45
CA LYS A 167 33.21 -1.58 -5.81
C LYS A 167 31.73 -1.82 -6.12
N ALA A 168 30.92 -0.80 -6.22
CA ALA A 168 29.45 -0.92 -6.34
C ALA A 168 28.89 -0.44 -7.69
N GLY A 169 29.62 0.36 -8.46
CA GLY A 169 29.08 1.05 -9.63
C GLY A 169 28.48 0.12 -10.67
N GLU A 170 29.19 -0.94 -11.06
CA GLU A 170 28.69 -1.92 -12.02
C GLU A 170 27.48 -2.69 -11.48
N HIS A 171 27.50 -3.08 -10.21
CA HIS A 171 26.40 -3.78 -9.56
C HIS A 171 25.14 -2.91 -9.48
N MET A 172 25.30 -1.64 -9.14
CA MET A 172 24.19 -0.67 -9.12
C MET A 172 23.60 -0.46 -10.51
N VAL A 173 24.42 -0.34 -11.55
CA VAL A 173 23.95 -0.20 -12.94
C VAL A 173 23.18 -1.46 -13.38
N ASN A 174 23.68 -2.65 -13.08
CA ASN A 174 23.03 -3.90 -13.43
C ASN A 174 21.71 -4.08 -12.68
N TYR A 175 21.68 -3.72 -11.40
CA TYR A 175 20.46 -3.68 -10.62
C TYR A 175 19.42 -2.71 -11.20
N MET A 176 19.83 -1.49 -11.56
CA MET A 176 18.93 -0.51 -12.19
C MET A 176 18.42 -0.97 -13.56
N ARG A 177 19.25 -1.63 -14.37
CA ARG A 177 18.80 -2.25 -15.64
C ARG A 177 17.71 -3.28 -15.39
N TRP A 178 17.88 -4.14 -14.38
CA TRP A 178 16.89 -5.14 -13.99
C TRP A 178 15.60 -4.48 -13.50
N VAL A 179 15.68 -3.45 -12.66
CA VAL A 179 14.52 -2.69 -12.17
C VAL A 179 13.77 -2.01 -13.31
N CYS A 180 14.49 -1.35 -14.23
CA CYS A 180 13.89 -0.67 -15.37
C CYS A 180 13.20 -1.63 -16.35
N HIS A 181 13.66 -2.88 -16.43
CA HIS A 181 12.99 -3.90 -17.23
C HIS A 181 11.57 -4.19 -16.72
N TRP A 182 11.34 -4.10 -15.41
CA TRP A 182 10.04 -4.35 -14.78
C TRP A 182 9.15 -3.10 -14.70
N ARG A 183 9.75 -1.95 -14.42
CA ARG A 183 9.04 -0.71 -14.11
C ARG A 183 8.99 0.28 -15.27
N GLY A 184 9.83 0.08 -16.27
CA GLY A 184 10.05 1.04 -17.34
C GLY A 184 11.01 2.17 -16.92
N LEU A 185 11.86 2.61 -17.84
CA LEU A 185 12.87 3.63 -17.62
C LEU A 185 12.24 4.99 -17.26
N GLY A 186 11.09 5.32 -17.85
CA GLY A 186 10.41 6.61 -17.61
C GLY A 186 10.09 6.91 -16.16
N ASN A 187 9.93 5.87 -15.30
CA ASN A 187 9.71 6.07 -13.87
C ASN A 187 10.96 6.58 -13.12
N HIS A 188 12.12 6.53 -13.76
CA HIS A 188 13.42 6.91 -13.20
C HIS A 188 14.02 8.15 -13.87
N MET A 189 13.27 8.78 -14.76
CA MET A 189 13.65 9.99 -15.48
C MET A 189 13.05 11.25 -14.85
N ASP A 190 13.62 12.39 -15.16
CA ASP A 190 13.03 13.67 -14.77
C ASP A 190 11.71 13.91 -15.53
N PRO A 191 10.75 14.60 -14.94
CA PRO A 191 9.53 14.97 -15.63
C PRO A 191 9.85 15.79 -16.90
N GLY A 192 9.33 15.36 -18.04
CA GLY A 192 9.55 15.98 -19.33
C GLY A 192 10.80 15.51 -20.08
N GLU A 193 11.59 14.60 -19.52
CA GLU A 193 12.66 13.94 -20.28
C GLU A 193 12.09 12.94 -21.27
N GLU A 194 12.63 12.96 -22.50
CA GLU A 194 12.29 11.95 -23.50
C GLU A 194 13.03 10.63 -23.25
N LEU A 195 12.35 9.53 -23.49
CA LEU A 195 13.00 8.22 -23.45
C LEU A 195 14.14 8.17 -24.49
N PRO A 196 15.32 7.66 -24.13
CA PRO A 196 16.38 7.45 -25.08
C PRO A 196 15.86 6.66 -26.27
N GLN A 197 16.04 7.19 -27.48
CA GLN A 197 15.71 6.41 -28.70
C GLN A 197 16.58 5.16 -28.69
N THR A 198 15.96 4.00 -28.58
CA THR A 198 16.64 2.73 -28.85
C THR A 198 17.09 2.78 -30.29
N LYS A 199 18.39 2.97 -30.53
CA LYS A 199 18.95 2.70 -31.84
C LYS A 199 18.62 1.24 -32.14
N GLY A 200 17.69 1.04 -33.08
CA GLY A 200 17.29 -0.30 -33.48
C GLY A 200 18.55 -1.14 -33.78
N LYS A 201 18.58 -2.30 -33.16
CA LYS A 201 19.47 -3.37 -33.58
C LYS A 201 18.87 -4.09 -34.78
#